data_54e12c748438d979531570ff00cdef7e
#
_entry.id   54e12c748438d979531570ff00cdef7e
#
_cell.length_a   1.000
_cell.length_b   1.000
_cell.length_c   1.000
_cell.angle_alpha   90.00
_cell.angle_beta   90.00
_cell.angle_gamma   90.00
#
_symmetry.space_group_name_H-M   'P 1'
#
loop_
_entity.id
_entity.type
_entity.pdbx_description
1 polymer ?
#
loop_
_entity_poly.entity_id
_entity_poly.type
_entity_poly.pdbx_seq_one_letter_code
_entity_poly.pdbx_strand_id
1 'polypeptide(L)'
;MKSNWKYAVFSMKKSAAFKILRSLMIFCFFSVPGVTAHGYSQNQVVSLNLQRCDVNTLCQEIWKQTGLRFIYNEEHVKTFPTFNVKVDQRNVREVLDEVFKNSSLRYFFEKDIIYIVNKPKNEEPEKND
;
A
#
# COMPACT_ATOMS: atom_id res chain seq x y z
N MET A 1 43.06 51.79 -26.17
CA MET A 1 43.19 50.56 -25.34
C MET A 1 42.18 50.50 -24.20
N LYS A 2 40.97 50.91 -24.38
CA LYS A 2 39.93 50.86 -23.31
C LYS A 2 38.80 49.82 -23.56
N SER A 3 38.85 49.06 -24.63
CA SER A 3 37.72 48.25 -25.10
C SER A 3 37.74 46.76 -24.67
N ASN A 4 38.88 46.23 -24.29
CA ASN A 4 39.00 44.76 -24.11
C ASN A 4 38.69 44.28 -22.68
N TRP A 5 38.75 45.19 -21.74
CA TRP A 5 38.44 44.82 -20.34
C TRP A 5 36.97 44.44 -20.13
N LYS A 6 36.02 45.18 -20.70
CA LYS A 6 34.60 44.91 -20.53
C LYS A 6 34.15 43.57 -21.12
N TYR A 7 34.74 43.19 -22.23
CA TYR A 7 34.41 41.93 -22.88
C TYR A 7 35.02 40.71 -22.17
N ALA A 8 36.20 40.83 -21.59
CA ALA A 8 36.82 39.77 -20.81
C ALA A 8 36.05 39.45 -19.53
N VAL A 9 35.59 40.49 -18.80
CA VAL A 9 34.80 40.35 -17.58
C VAL A 9 33.41 39.78 -17.87
N PHE A 10 32.80 40.18 -18.99
CA PHE A 10 31.51 39.67 -19.42
C PHE A 10 31.56 38.20 -19.85
N SER A 11 32.63 37.79 -20.51
CA SER A 11 32.87 36.40 -20.87
C SER A 11 33.09 35.49 -19.68
N MET A 12 33.78 35.96 -18.64
CA MET A 12 33.96 35.21 -17.39
C MET A 12 32.63 35.04 -16.63
N LYS A 13 31.78 36.03 -16.61
CA LYS A 13 30.43 35.93 -15.99
C LYS A 13 29.54 34.95 -16.71
N LYS A 14 29.55 34.87 -18.03
CA LYS A 14 28.78 33.89 -18.79
C LYS A 14 29.25 32.46 -18.50
N SER A 15 30.54 32.22 -18.41
CA SER A 15 31.10 30.90 -18.10
C SER A 15 30.75 30.44 -16.69
N ALA A 16 30.81 31.33 -15.69
CA ALA A 16 30.44 31.02 -14.33
C ALA A 16 28.92 30.79 -14.18
N ALA A 17 28.08 31.61 -14.79
CA ALA A 17 26.63 31.48 -14.80
C ALA A 17 26.21 30.17 -15.49
N PHE A 18 26.86 29.77 -16.57
CA PHE A 18 26.60 28.53 -17.28
C PHE A 18 26.98 27.28 -16.45
N LYS A 19 28.09 27.34 -15.72
CA LYS A 19 28.51 26.28 -14.79
C LYS A 19 27.54 26.15 -13.61
N ILE A 20 27.10 27.27 -13.07
CA ILE A 20 26.11 27.29 -11.97
C ILE A 20 24.75 26.77 -12.48
N LEU A 21 24.30 27.21 -13.66
CA LEU A 21 23.06 26.74 -14.27
C LEU A 21 23.09 25.24 -14.55
N ARG A 22 24.23 24.73 -15.07
CA ARG A 22 24.44 23.30 -15.32
C ARG A 22 24.48 22.51 -14.00
N SER A 23 25.09 23.04 -12.96
CA SER A 23 25.11 22.43 -11.62
C SER A 23 23.73 22.41 -10.99
N LEU A 24 22.95 23.48 -11.17
CA LEU A 24 21.57 23.55 -10.68
C LEU A 24 20.65 22.55 -11.41
N MET A 25 20.84 22.38 -12.73
CA MET A 25 20.10 21.38 -13.51
C MET A 25 20.39 19.96 -13.02
N ILE A 26 21.63 19.63 -12.71
CA ILE A 26 22.02 18.32 -12.19
C ILE A 26 21.43 18.10 -10.80
N PHE A 27 21.40 19.15 -9.96
CA PHE A 27 20.82 19.09 -8.63
C PHE A 27 19.29 18.90 -8.65
N CYS A 28 18.59 19.50 -9.63
CA CYS A 28 17.15 19.28 -9.83
C CYS A 28 16.83 17.84 -10.26
N PHE A 29 17.71 17.19 -11.01
CA PHE A 29 17.53 15.79 -11.41
C PHE A 29 17.72 14.80 -10.24
N PHE A 30 18.50 15.18 -9.22
CA PHE A 30 18.68 14.37 -8.01
C PHE A 30 17.60 14.58 -6.94
N SER A 31 16.76 15.60 -7.10
CA SER A 31 15.66 15.92 -6.17
C SER A 31 14.34 15.25 -6.56
N VAL A 32 14.32 14.31 -7.49
CA VAL A 32 13.14 13.48 -7.66
C VAL A 32 13.03 12.65 -6.37
N PRO A 33 12.08 12.97 -5.46
CA PRO A 33 11.80 12.05 -4.38
C PRO A 33 11.48 10.72 -5.07
N GLY A 34 12.25 9.70 -4.72
CA GLY A 34 12.04 8.39 -5.29
C GLY A 34 10.56 8.11 -5.29
N VAL A 35 9.99 7.93 -6.45
CA VAL A 35 8.68 7.31 -6.57
C VAL A 35 8.89 5.96 -5.93
N THR A 36 8.63 5.89 -4.61
CA THR A 36 8.47 4.61 -3.97
C THR A 36 7.32 3.98 -4.74
N ALA A 37 7.65 3.10 -5.68
CA ALA A 37 6.70 2.13 -6.15
C ALA A 37 6.17 1.52 -4.86
N HIS A 38 4.98 1.94 -4.45
CA HIS A 38 4.24 1.24 -3.43
C HIS A 38 3.96 -0.10 -4.08
N GLY A 39 4.92 -1.01 -3.92
CA GLY A 39 4.62 -2.41 -4.10
C GLY A 39 3.39 -2.62 -3.26
N TYR A 40 2.28 -2.98 -3.86
CA TYR A 40 1.03 -3.28 -3.17
C TYR A 40 1.36 -4.34 -2.13
N SER A 41 1.66 -3.82 -0.96
CA SER A 41 2.33 -4.59 0.06
C SER A 41 1.26 -5.38 0.80
N GLN A 42 1.37 -6.68 0.72
CA GLN A 42 0.66 -7.59 1.63
C GLN A 42 0.95 -7.26 3.11
N ASN A 43 1.80 -6.27 3.37
CA ASN A 43 2.24 -5.81 4.68
C ASN A 43 1.55 -4.50 5.15
N GLN A 44 0.40 -4.14 4.58
CA GLN A 44 -0.34 -2.98 5.07
C GLN A 44 -0.85 -3.23 6.48
N VAL A 45 -0.71 -2.21 7.34
CA VAL A 45 -1.14 -2.26 8.74
C VAL A 45 -2.43 -1.47 8.94
N VAL A 46 -3.24 -1.93 9.88
CA VAL A 46 -4.50 -1.29 10.27
C VAL A 46 -4.63 -1.23 11.78
N SER A 47 -5.35 -0.23 12.25
CA SER A 47 -5.80 -0.14 13.63
C SER A 47 -7.32 -0.20 13.66
N LEU A 48 -7.88 -1.19 14.31
CA LEU A 48 -9.32 -1.47 14.36
C LEU A 48 -9.79 -1.59 15.79
N ASN A 49 -10.95 -1.02 16.08
CA ASN A 49 -11.65 -1.21 17.33
C ASN A 49 -13.14 -1.38 17.03
N LEU A 50 -13.52 -2.57 16.64
CA LEU A 50 -14.86 -2.93 16.18
C LEU A 50 -15.51 -3.90 17.17
N GLN A 51 -16.71 -3.59 17.60
CA GLN A 51 -17.51 -4.47 18.45
C GLN A 51 -18.77 -4.90 17.69
N ARG A 52 -19.08 -6.21 17.77
CA ARG A 52 -20.23 -6.82 17.09
C ARG A 52 -20.31 -6.42 15.63
N CYS A 53 -19.17 -6.41 14.95
CA CYS A 53 -19.10 -6.09 13.54
C CYS A 53 -19.34 -7.35 12.68
N ASP A 54 -19.82 -7.11 11.49
CA ASP A 54 -19.91 -8.10 10.42
C ASP A 54 -18.70 -7.99 9.48
N VAL A 55 -18.58 -8.93 8.56
CA VAL A 55 -17.49 -8.94 7.59
C VAL A 55 -17.52 -7.70 6.69
N ASN A 56 -18.71 -7.19 6.35
CA ASN A 56 -18.85 -5.98 5.56
C ASN A 56 -18.21 -4.77 6.25
N THR A 57 -18.52 -4.57 7.53
CA THR A 57 -17.97 -3.48 8.33
C THR A 57 -16.44 -3.60 8.44
N LEU A 58 -15.93 -4.79 8.67
CA LEU A 58 -14.48 -5.05 8.69
C LEU A 58 -13.82 -4.67 7.37
N CYS A 59 -14.37 -5.13 6.24
CA CYS A 59 -13.86 -4.82 4.90
C CYS A 59 -13.86 -3.32 4.61
N GLN A 60 -14.92 -2.60 4.99
CA GLN A 60 -15.02 -1.15 4.82
C GLN A 60 -13.96 -0.39 5.64
N GLU A 61 -13.73 -0.79 6.89
CA GLU A 61 -12.74 -0.12 7.74
C GLU A 61 -11.31 -0.39 7.25
N ILE A 62 -11.00 -1.59 6.81
CA ILE A 62 -9.72 -1.91 6.19
C ILE A 62 -9.53 -1.10 4.89
N TRP A 63 -10.56 -1.05 4.03
CA TRP A 63 -10.50 -0.27 2.80
C TRP A 63 -10.25 1.22 3.05
N LYS A 64 -10.91 1.82 4.02
CA LYS A 64 -10.70 3.24 4.38
C LYS A 64 -9.27 3.55 4.77
N GLN A 65 -8.61 2.64 5.48
CA GLN A 65 -7.25 2.83 5.98
C GLN A 65 -6.17 2.46 4.96
N THR A 66 -6.43 1.50 4.09
CA THR A 66 -5.42 0.89 3.23
C THR A 66 -5.67 1.07 1.74
N GLY A 67 -6.91 1.34 1.32
CA GLY A 67 -7.33 1.33 -0.07
C GLY A 67 -7.48 -0.07 -0.69
N LEU A 68 -7.25 -1.14 0.08
CA LEU A 68 -7.44 -2.52 -0.38
C LEU A 68 -8.91 -2.79 -0.66
N ARG A 69 -9.21 -3.28 -1.85
CA ARG A 69 -10.57 -3.62 -2.27
C ARG A 69 -10.92 -5.04 -1.91
N PHE A 70 -12.18 -5.28 -1.57
CA PHE A 70 -12.69 -6.61 -1.24
C PHE A 70 -13.72 -7.07 -2.27
N ILE A 71 -13.62 -8.32 -2.69
CA ILE A 71 -14.60 -8.98 -3.55
C ILE A 71 -15.07 -10.25 -2.83
N TYR A 72 -16.36 -10.33 -2.61
CA TYR A 72 -17.00 -11.47 -1.94
C TYR A 72 -18.44 -11.64 -2.39
N ASN A 73 -19.00 -12.84 -2.17
CA ASN A 73 -20.43 -13.08 -2.35
C ASN A 73 -21.15 -12.71 -1.04
N GLU A 74 -22.12 -11.81 -1.13
CA GLU A 74 -22.87 -11.33 0.04
C GLU A 74 -23.60 -12.46 0.78
N GLU A 75 -24.11 -13.46 0.08
CA GLU A 75 -24.81 -14.59 0.70
C GLU A 75 -23.90 -15.37 1.64
N HIS A 76 -22.65 -15.57 1.25
CA HIS A 76 -21.66 -16.28 2.07
C HIS A 76 -21.24 -15.47 3.31
N VAL A 77 -21.16 -14.18 3.17
CA VAL A 77 -20.74 -13.26 4.23
C VAL A 77 -21.87 -13.00 5.24
N LYS A 78 -23.13 -12.96 4.81
CA LYS A 78 -24.30 -12.78 5.69
C LYS A 78 -24.48 -13.91 6.71
N THR A 79 -24.02 -15.11 6.40
CA THR A 79 -24.09 -16.26 7.32
C THR A 79 -22.99 -16.28 8.36
N PHE A 80 -22.00 -15.40 8.20
CA PHE A 80 -20.89 -15.28 9.14
C PHE A 80 -21.35 -14.60 10.44
N PRO A 81 -21.03 -15.13 11.61
CA PRO A 81 -21.43 -14.53 12.88
C PRO A 81 -20.72 -13.18 13.08
N THR A 82 -21.35 -12.31 13.86
CA THR A 82 -20.72 -11.07 14.29
C THR A 82 -19.56 -11.37 15.27
N PHE A 83 -18.52 -10.54 15.19
CA PHE A 83 -17.29 -10.72 15.95
C PHE A 83 -16.75 -9.39 16.47
N ASN A 84 -15.78 -9.45 17.35
CA ASN A 84 -15.07 -8.28 17.85
C ASN A 84 -13.63 -8.31 17.35
N VAL A 85 -13.14 -7.15 16.91
CA VAL A 85 -11.75 -6.96 16.50
C VAL A 85 -11.20 -5.73 17.20
N LYS A 86 -10.12 -5.91 17.97
CA LYS A 86 -9.37 -4.82 18.57
C LYS A 86 -7.89 -5.04 18.31
N VAL A 87 -7.36 -4.30 17.35
CA VAL A 87 -5.95 -4.37 16.93
C VAL A 87 -5.39 -2.97 16.74
N ASP A 88 -4.11 -2.81 16.98
CA ASP A 88 -3.38 -1.57 16.77
C ASP A 88 -2.13 -1.85 15.94
N GLN A 89 -1.97 -1.11 14.82
CA GLN A 89 -0.85 -1.23 13.89
C GLN A 89 -0.54 -2.68 13.48
N ARG A 90 -1.58 -3.48 13.22
CA ARG A 90 -1.42 -4.89 12.88
C ARG A 90 -1.56 -5.12 11.38
N ASN A 91 -0.82 -6.08 10.87
CA ASN A 91 -0.87 -6.45 9.45
C ASN A 91 -2.28 -6.93 9.08
N VAL A 92 -2.80 -6.45 7.93
CA VAL A 92 -4.12 -6.85 7.41
C VAL A 92 -4.24 -8.37 7.29
N ARG A 93 -3.19 -9.05 6.82
CA ARG A 93 -3.17 -10.51 6.70
C ARG A 93 -3.40 -11.20 8.06
N GLU A 94 -2.70 -10.76 9.10
CA GLU A 94 -2.85 -11.33 10.45
C GLU A 94 -4.26 -11.13 10.99
N VAL A 95 -4.86 -9.97 10.74
CA VAL A 95 -6.24 -9.68 11.15
C VAL A 95 -7.23 -10.60 10.45
N LEU A 96 -7.08 -10.79 9.14
CA LEU A 96 -7.95 -11.68 8.36
C LEU A 96 -7.73 -13.15 8.73
N ASP A 97 -6.50 -13.57 9.01
CA ASP A 97 -6.17 -14.91 9.49
C ASP A 97 -6.88 -15.20 10.83
N GLU A 98 -6.85 -14.24 11.76
CA GLU A 98 -7.51 -14.37 13.06
C GLU A 98 -9.04 -14.46 12.91
N VAL A 99 -9.64 -13.59 12.10
CA VAL A 99 -11.09 -13.54 11.89
C VAL A 99 -11.61 -14.82 11.18
N PHE A 100 -10.90 -15.30 10.16
CA PHE A 100 -11.35 -16.44 9.35
C PHE A 100 -10.80 -17.79 9.77
N LYS A 101 -9.96 -17.85 10.82
CA LYS A 101 -9.28 -19.08 11.28
C LYS A 101 -10.22 -20.28 11.47
N ASN A 102 -11.35 -20.07 12.11
CA ASN A 102 -12.31 -21.12 12.46
C ASN A 102 -13.61 -21.00 11.66
N SER A 103 -13.55 -20.49 10.44
CA SER A 103 -14.73 -20.26 9.62
C SER A 103 -14.74 -21.12 8.35
N SER A 104 -15.89 -21.15 7.69
CA SER A 104 -16.03 -21.71 6.35
C SER A 104 -15.50 -20.80 5.24
N LEU A 105 -15.02 -19.61 5.59
CA LEU A 105 -14.47 -18.65 4.66
C LEU A 105 -12.95 -18.74 4.60
N ARG A 106 -12.39 -18.47 3.43
CA ARG A 106 -10.97 -18.24 3.21
C ARG A 106 -10.78 -16.99 2.37
N TYR A 107 -9.59 -16.43 2.39
CA TYR A 107 -9.27 -15.25 1.58
C TYR A 107 -7.94 -15.45 0.84
N PHE A 108 -7.76 -14.68 -0.23
CA PHE A 108 -6.49 -14.59 -0.92
C PHE A 108 -6.30 -13.18 -1.52
N PHE A 109 -5.04 -12.78 -1.65
CA PHE A 109 -4.68 -11.49 -2.22
C PHE A 109 -4.37 -11.62 -3.71
N GLU A 110 -4.89 -10.70 -4.49
CA GLU A 110 -4.49 -10.50 -5.87
C GLU A 110 -4.25 -9.00 -6.09
N LYS A 111 -2.98 -8.60 -6.09
CA LYS A 111 -2.55 -7.19 -6.13
C LYS A 111 -3.16 -6.39 -4.95
N ASP A 112 -4.05 -5.45 -5.26
CA ASP A 112 -4.77 -4.58 -4.31
C ASP A 112 -6.19 -5.07 -3.99
N ILE A 113 -6.51 -6.30 -4.40
CA ILE A 113 -7.81 -6.91 -4.21
C ILE A 113 -7.69 -8.12 -3.29
N ILE A 114 -8.61 -8.22 -2.35
CA ILE A 114 -8.76 -9.36 -1.46
C ILE A 114 -10.06 -10.08 -1.81
N TYR A 115 -9.95 -11.33 -2.20
CA TYR A 115 -11.10 -12.19 -2.48
C TYR A 115 -11.44 -12.99 -1.24
N ILE A 116 -12.72 -12.99 -0.85
CA ILE A 116 -13.24 -13.84 0.23
C ILE A 116 -14.18 -14.87 -0.39
N VAL A 117 -13.85 -16.12 -0.22
CA VAL A 117 -14.58 -17.26 -0.82
C VAL A 117 -14.85 -18.34 0.23
N ASN A 118 -15.82 -19.22 -0.03
CA ASN A 118 -16.03 -20.40 0.80
C ASN A 118 -14.88 -21.39 0.64
N LYS A 119 -14.52 -22.04 1.74
CA LYS A 119 -13.68 -23.24 1.67
C LYS A 119 -14.42 -24.33 0.90
N PRO A 120 -13.78 -25.02 -0.05
CA PRO A 120 -14.41 -26.16 -0.70
C PRO A 120 -14.73 -27.23 0.37
N LYS A 121 -15.89 -27.85 0.25
CA LYS A 121 -16.44 -28.81 1.23
C LYS A 121 -15.60 -30.09 1.37
N ASN A 122 -14.55 -30.27 0.56
CA ASN A 122 -13.76 -31.51 0.41
C ASN A 122 -12.26 -31.36 0.67
N GLU A 123 -11.81 -30.29 1.35
CA GLU A 123 -10.46 -30.33 1.91
C GLU A 123 -10.50 -30.96 3.30
N GLU A 124 -10.68 -32.30 3.32
CA GLU A 124 -10.20 -33.12 4.38
C GLU A 124 -8.68 -32.94 4.46
N PRO A 125 -8.08 -32.69 5.65
CA PRO A 125 -6.64 -32.49 5.75
C PRO A 125 -5.95 -33.74 5.19
N GLU A 126 -5.20 -33.57 4.11
CA GLU A 126 -4.30 -34.62 3.62
C GLU A 126 -3.36 -34.97 4.78
N LYS A 127 -3.67 -36.13 5.41
CA LYS A 127 -2.74 -36.84 6.27
C LYS A 127 -1.59 -37.25 5.37
N ASN A 128 -0.52 -36.45 5.38
CA ASN A 128 0.76 -36.97 4.93
C ASN A 128 1.20 -38.05 5.89
N ASP A 129 1.02 -39.25 5.44
CA ASP A 129 1.77 -40.40 5.96
C ASP A 129 3.25 -40.29 5.60
#